data_df86d8144dde4b6df06378df081d5709
#
_entry.id   df86d8144dde4b6df06378df081d5709
#
_cell.length_a   1.000
_cell.length_b   1.000
_cell.length_c   1.000
_cell.angle_alpha   90.00
_cell.angle_beta   90.00
_cell.angle_gamma   90.00
#
_symmetry.space_group_name_H-M   'P 1'
#
loop_
_entity.id
_entity.type
_entity.pdbx_description
1 polymer ?
#
loop_
_entity_poly.entity_id
_entity_poly.type
_entity_poly.pdbx_seq_one_letter_code
_entity_poly.pdbx_strand_id
1 'polypeptide(L)'
;LDSVVDTHSMFFTNAPQEELAKHLFELSDGHFARSLFFSSGSEAIEGALKLARQFHVERGEPQRVNVISRQKSYHGNTMGALSLSDASRGPLFSPYVVPARQIPAYFPYRDQQADESEDDYALRCADALEAAVLDLGAETVSAFFVETVVGSSLGVVPTPPVYLERIREICDQYGVLLVFDEVMCG
;
A
#
# COMPACT_ATOMS: atom_id res chain seq x y z
N LEU A 1 -36.47 9.47 2.05
CA LEU A 1 -35.31 8.55 2.00
C LEU A 1 -35.84 7.12 1.96
N ASP A 2 -36.15 6.63 0.76
CA ASP A 2 -36.71 5.28 0.56
C ASP A 2 -35.62 4.19 0.39
N SER A 3 -34.36 4.54 0.66
CA SER A 3 -33.24 3.61 0.57
C SER A 3 -32.61 3.36 1.94
N VAL A 4 -32.21 2.14 2.19
CA VAL A 4 -31.46 1.77 3.40
C VAL A 4 -30.09 2.42 3.35
N VAL A 5 -29.81 3.29 4.32
CA VAL A 5 -28.58 4.08 4.37
C VAL A 5 -27.42 3.30 5.00
N ASP A 6 -27.74 2.38 5.91
CA ASP A 6 -26.75 1.54 6.59
C ASP A 6 -27.27 0.12 6.77
N THR A 7 -26.42 -0.87 6.49
CA THR A 7 -26.71 -2.28 6.68
C THR A 7 -25.49 -3.00 7.21
N HIS A 8 -25.72 -4.06 7.97
CA HIS A 8 -24.64 -4.93 8.45
C HIS A 8 -24.03 -5.68 7.27
N SER A 9 -22.83 -5.27 6.87
CA SER A 9 -22.12 -5.71 5.65
C SER A 9 -21.85 -7.22 5.55
N MET A 10 -21.90 -7.96 6.67
CA MET A 10 -21.71 -9.42 6.67
C MET A 10 -22.92 -10.18 6.09
N PHE A 11 -24.14 -9.64 6.22
CA PHE A 11 -25.38 -10.34 5.86
C PHE A 11 -26.21 -9.61 4.81
N PHE A 12 -25.94 -8.32 4.61
CA PHE A 12 -26.75 -7.48 3.76
C PHE A 12 -25.87 -6.57 2.90
N THR A 13 -26.43 -6.15 1.79
CA THR A 13 -25.92 -5.08 0.94
C THR A 13 -27.04 -4.08 0.65
N ASN A 14 -26.72 -2.99 0.01
CA ASN A 14 -27.70 -2.01 -0.44
C ASN A 14 -27.42 -1.60 -1.89
N ALA A 15 -28.46 -1.13 -2.59
CA ALA A 15 -28.37 -0.80 -3.99
C ALA A 15 -27.30 0.26 -4.33
N PRO A 16 -27.12 1.36 -3.57
CA PRO A 16 -26.05 2.33 -3.83
C PRO A 16 -24.64 1.74 -3.72
N GLN A 17 -24.42 0.82 -2.79
CA GLN A 17 -23.13 0.15 -2.62
C GLN A 17 -22.81 -0.78 -3.81
N GLU A 18 -23.79 -1.54 -4.26
CA GLU A 18 -23.65 -2.41 -5.43
C GLU A 18 -23.41 -1.61 -6.71
N GLU A 19 -24.12 -0.50 -6.88
CA GLU A 19 -23.94 0.41 -8.02
C GLU A 19 -22.54 1.03 -8.02
N LEU A 20 -22.06 1.49 -6.85
CA LEU A 20 -20.69 2.01 -6.73
C LEU A 20 -19.64 0.93 -7.04
N ALA A 21 -19.79 -0.27 -6.52
CA ALA A 21 -18.88 -1.38 -6.80
C ALA A 21 -18.82 -1.71 -8.30
N LYS A 22 -19.98 -1.67 -8.98
CA LYS A 22 -20.06 -1.86 -10.43
C LYS A 22 -19.32 -0.74 -11.18
N HIS A 23 -19.51 0.51 -10.81
CA HIS A 23 -18.80 1.63 -11.44
C HIS A 23 -17.29 1.53 -11.26
N LEU A 24 -16.81 1.16 -10.07
CA LEU A 24 -15.37 0.95 -9.84
C LEU A 24 -14.79 -0.19 -10.68
N PHE A 25 -15.55 -1.29 -10.85
CA PHE A 25 -15.18 -2.36 -11.76
C PHE A 25 -15.06 -1.88 -13.21
N GLU A 26 -16.07 -1.14 -13.69
CA GLU A 26 -16.10 -0.59 -15.06
C GLU A 26 -14.97 0.43 -15.30
N LEU A 27 -14.72 1.34 -14.36
CA LEU A 27 -13.66 2.34 -14.43
C LEU A 27 -12.25 1.73 -14.42
N SER A 28 -12.11 0.56 -13.81
CA SER A 28 -10.83 -0.16 -13.78
C SER A 28 -10.65 -1.13 -14.96
N ASP A 29 -11.47 -1.05 -16.00
CA ASP A 29 -11.50 -2.02 -17.10
C ASP A 29 -11.57 -3.49 -16.62
N GLY A 30 -12.24 -3.71 -15.49
CA GLY A 30 -12.41 -5.03 -14.88
C GLY A 30 -11.21 -5.56 -14.09
N HIS A 31 -10.16 -4.78 -13.91
CA HIS A 31 -8.99 -5.20 -13.13
C HIS A 31 -9.30 -5.42 -11.65
N PHE A 32 -10.23 -4.65 -11.06
CA PHE A 32 -10.68 -4.81 -9.68
C PHE A 32 -12.04 -5.48 -9.61
N ALA A 33 -12.05 -6.79 -9.49
CA ALA A 33 -13.28 -7.60 -9.51
C ALA A 33 -14.15 -7.47 -8.23
N ARG A 34 -13.63 -6.92 -7.15
CA ARG A 34 -14.30 -6.79 -5.85
C ARG A 34 -13.93 -5.48 -5.17
N SER A 35 -14.89 -4.91 -4.45
CA SER A 35 -14.70 -3.73 -3.62
C SER A 35 -15.14 -4.00 -2.18
N LEU A 36 -14.34 -3.53 -1.22
CA LEU A 36 -14.70 -3.47 0.19
C LEU A 36 -14.77 -2.00 0.58
N PHE A 37 -15.88 -1.60 1.20
CA PHE A 37 -16.11 -0.23 1.59
C PHE A 37 -15.85 -0.03 3.08
N PHE A 38 -15.11 1.03 3.41
CA PHE A 38 -14.76 1.43 4.76
C PHE A 38 -15.09 2.90 4.97
N SER A 39 -15.11 3.35 6.23
CA SER A 39 -15.45 4.73 6.58
C SER A 39 -14.26 5.69 6.45
N SER A 40 -13.04 5.17 6.30
CA SER A 40 -11.83 5.99 6.20
C SER A 40 -10.67 5.26 5.49
N GLY A 41 -9.67 6.02 5.01
CA GLY A 41 -8.44 5.46 4.47
C GLY A 41 -7.67 4.60 5.48
N SER A 42 -7.64 5.02 6.76
CA SER A 42 -7.00 4.22 7.83
C SER A 42 -7.65 2.84 7.98
N GLU A 43 -8.98 2.76 7.92
CA GLU A 43 -9.71 1.50 7.97
C GLU A 43 -9.50 0.66 6.70
N ALA A 44 -9.40 1.30 5.53
CA ALA A 44 -9.08 0.60 4.28
C ALA A 44 -7.69 -0.04 4.32
N ILE A 45 -6.69 0.65 4.86
CA ILE A 45 -5.33 0.10 5.08
C ILE A 45 -5.36 -1.07 6.08
N GLU A 46 -6.11 -0.97 7.18
CA GLU A 46 -6.32 -2.10 8.10
C GLU A 46 -6.98 -3.29 7.40
N GLY A 47 -7.96 -3.02 6.54
CA GLY A 47 -8.60 -4.02 5.70
C GLY A 47 -7.61 -4.69 4.74
N ALA A 48 -6.76 -3.91 4.08
CA ALA A 48 -5.73 -4.41 3.16
C ALA A 48 -4.68 -5.27 3.88
N LEU A 49 -4.23 -4.88 5.07
CA LEU A 49 -3.31 -5.68 5.90
C LEU A 49 -3.90 -7.05 6.24
N LYS A 50 -5.17 -7.07 6.68
CA LYS A 50 -5.87 -8.32 7.01
C LYS A 50 -6.09 -9.19 5.78
N LEU A 51 -6.47 -8.59 4.66
CA LEU A 51 -6.67 -9.30 3.40
C LEU A 51 -5.37 -9.91 2.89
N ALA A 52 -4.26 -9.17 2.94
CA ALA A 52 -2.94 -9.69 2.57
C ALA A 52 -2.55 -10.89 3.44
N ARG A 53 -2.78 -10.80 4.75
CA ARG A 53 -2.53 -11.91 5.67
C ARG A 53 -3.39 -13.13 5.35
N GLN A 54 -4.69 -12.94 5.17
CA GLN A 54 -5.63 -14.02 4.85
C GLN A 54 -5.27 -14.69 3.52
N PHE A 55 -4.97 -13.90 2.49
CA PHE A 55 -4.55 -14.40 1.18
C PHE A 55 -3.39 -15.39 1.27
N HIS A 56 -2.33 -15.03 1.99
CA HIS A 56 -1.16 -15.89 2.13
C HIS A 56 -1.44 -17.14 2.99
N VAL A 57 -2.23 -17.02 4.05
CA VAL A 57 -2.62 -18.18 4.87
C VAL A 57 -3.42 -19.19 4.07
N GLU A 58 -4.38 -18.74 3.27
CA GLU A 58 -5.21 -19.61 2.43
C GLU A 58 -4.42 -20.27 1.30
N ARG A 59 -3.30 -19.68 0.89
CA ARG A 59 -2.34 -20.27 -0.07
C ARG A 59 -1.35 -21.24 0.57
N GLY A 60 -1.40 -21.42 1.89
CA GLY A 60 -0.47 -22.28 2.61
C GLY A 60 0.89 -21.62 2.89
N GLU A 61 0.96 -20.29 2.87
CA GLU A 61 2.15 -19.47 3.12
C GLU A 61 2.04 -18.67 4.43
N PRO A 62 1.75 -19.31 5.60
CA PRO A 62 1.51 -18.60 6.85
C PRO A 62 2.75 -17.86 7.40
N GLN A 63 3.94 -18.15 6.89
CA GLN A 63 5.19 -17.47 7.23
C GLN A 63 5.28 -16.05 6.65
N ARG A 64 4.46 -15.69 5.65
CA ARG A 64 4.42 -14.33 5.08
C ARG A 64 3.71 -13.37 6.03
N VAL A 65 4.50 -12.73 6.89
CA VAL A 65 4.04 -11.81 7.95
C VAL A 65 4.68 -10.43 7.85
N ASN A 66 5.80 -10.31 7.15
CA ASN A 66 6.52 -9.06 7.03
C ASN A 66 5.86 -8.15 5.99
N VAL A 67 5.80 -6.87 6.30
CA VAL A 67 5.25 -5.83 5.42
C VAL A 67 6.30 -4.77 5.18
N ILE A 68 6.35 -4.27 3.95
CA ILE A 68 7.27 -3.20 3.54
C ILE A 68 6.48 -1.95 3.21
N SER A 69 7.01 -0.78 3.56
CA SER A 69 6.50 0.54 3.17
C SER A 69 7.64 1.50 2.84
N ARG A 70 7.34 2.70 2.38
CA ARG A 70 8.36 3.73 2.15
C ARG A 70 8.55 4.63 3.36
N GLN A 71 9.75 5.14 3.54
CA GLN A 71 10.02 6.30 4.40
C GLN A 71 9.21 7.50 3.90
N LYS A 72 8.92 8.43 4.82
CA LYS A 72 8.17 9.66 4.49
C LYS A 72 6.80 9.42 3.85
N SER A 73 6.18 8.26 4.10
CA SER A 73 4.82 7.93 3.70
C SER A 73 3.81 8.24 4.81
N TYR A 74 2.54 8.28 4.44
CA TYR A 74 1.44 8.38 5.40
C TYR A 74 0.29 7.49 4.96
N HIS A 75 0.00 6.46 5.73
CA HIS A 75 -1.03 5.46 5.42
C HIS A 75 -2.23 5.49 6.37
N GLY A 76 -2.21 6.35 7.36
CA GLY A 76 -3.32 6.53 8.29
C GLY A 76 -2.90 6.58 9.76
N ASN A 77 -3.90 6.61 10.65
CA ASN A 77 -3.74 6.89 12.08
C ASN A 77 -4.25 5.77 13.01
N THR A 78 -4.71 4.66 12.48
CA THR A 78 -4.91 3.43 13.27
C THR A 78 -3.57 2.74 13.52
N MET A 79 -3.48 1.82 14.46
CA MET A 79 -2.19 1.23 14.84
C MET A 79 -1.52 0.48 13.67
N GLY A 80 -2.28 -0.26 12.87
CA GLY A 80 -1.74 -0.93 11.68
C GLY A 80 -1.33 0.07 10.60
N ALA A 81 -2.16 1.06 10.28
CA ALA A 81 -1.83 2.09 9.31
C ALA A 81 -0.64 2.97 9.77
N LEU A 82 -0.54 3.26 11.08
CA LEU A 82 0.59 3.98 11.66
C LEU A 82 1.90 3.18 11.55
N SER A 83 1.82 1.85 11.64
CA SER A 83 2.99 0.98 11.48
C SER A 83 3.64 1.06 10.10
N LEU A 84 2.84 1.38 9.07
CA LEU A 84 3.27 1.57 7.69
C LEU A 84 3.73 3.00 7.40
N SER A 85 3.27 3.97 8.18
CA SER A 85 3.61 5.38 8.01
C SER A 85 5.06 5.66 8.43
N ASP A 86 5.59 6.82 8.02
CA ASP A 86 6.96 7.23 8.36
C ASP A 86 7.26 7.10 9.85
N ALA A 87 8.36 6.45 10.17
CA ALA A 87 8.79 6.15 11.53
C ALA A 87 8.97 7.41 12.41
N SER A 88 9.15 8.60 11.81
CA SER A 88 9.23 9.87 12.55
C SER A 88 7.93 10.23 13.27
N ARG A 89 6.80 9.69 12.82
CA ARG A 89 5.48 9.87 13.43
C ARG A 89 5.23 8.95 14.62
N GLY A 90 5.99 7.86 14.71
CA GLY A 90 5.72 6.72 15.56
C GLY A 90 6.50 6.53 16.85
N PRO A 91 7.61 7.28 17.22
CA PRO A 91 8.40 6.91 18.38
C PRO A 91 7.60 6.81 19.68
N LEU A 92 6.62 7.69 19.86
CA LEU A 92 5.74 7.68 21.03
C LEU A 92 4.85 6.41 21.07
N PHE A 93 4.46 5.92 19.91
CA PHE A 93 3.52 4.79 19.76
C PHE A 93 4.22 3.47 19.47
N SER A 94 5.54 3.46 19.34
CA SER A 94 6.32 2.25 19.02
C SER A 94 6.03 1.05 19.95
N PRO A 95 5.66 1.21 21.22
CA PRO A 95 5.28 0.06 22.06
C PRO A 95 3.97 -0.62 21.63
N TYR A 96 3.15 0.04 20.82
CA TYR A 96 1.83 -0.45 20.40
C TYR A 96 1.76 -0.91 18.95
N VAL A 97 2.80 -0.67 18.17
CA VAL A 97 2.82 -0.97 16.72
C VAL A 97 3.92 -1.97 16.39
N VAL A 98 3.66 -2.83 15.42
CA VAL A 98 4.69 -3.66 14.79
C VAL A 98 5.19 -2.90 13.57
N PRO A 99 6.40 -2.33 13.60
CA PRO A 99 6.85 -1.47 12.51
C PRO A 99 7.06 -2.28 11.23
N ALA A 100 6.58 -1.75 10.11
CA ALA A 100 6.93 -2.25 8.79
C ALA A 100 8.41 -2.01 8.48
N ARG A 101 9.01 -2.83 7.63
CA ARG A 101 10.33 -2.53 7.04
C ARG A 101 10.17 -1.33 6.11
N GLN A 102 10.94 -0.28 6.34
CA GLN A 102 10.90 0.91 5.48
C GLN A 102 12.06 0.96 4.51
N ILE A 103 11.76 1.25 3.24
CA ILE A 103 12.73 1.53 2.19
C ILE A 103 12.80 3.04 1.92
N PRO A 104 13.86 3.55 1.28
CA PRO A 104 13.96 4.97 0.92
C PRO A 104 12.75 5.46 0.12
N ALA A 105 12.36 6.71 0.37
CA ALA A 105 11.34 7.38 -0.45
C ALA A 105 11.93 7.76 -1.82
N TYR A 106 11.07 7.79 -2.85
CA TYR A 106 11.39 8.51 -4.08
C TYR A 106 11.24 10.00 -3.84
N PHE A 107 12.35 10.75 -3.78
CA PHE A 107 12.36 12.18 -3.50
C PHE A 107 13.48 12.90 -4.26
N PRO A 108 13.34 13.10 -5.59
CA PRO A 108 14.43 13.57 -6.45
C PRO A 108 14.99 14.93 -6.02
N TYR A 109 14.14 15.84 -5.52
CA TYR A 109 14.58 17.16 -5.06
C TYR A 109 15.70 17.13 -4.01
N ARG A 110 15.80 16.08 -3.20
CA ARG A 110 16.78 15.95 -2.11
C ARG A 110 17.84 14.89 -2.36
N ASP A 111 17.43 13.78 -2.95
CA ASP A 111 18.19 12.53 -2.84
C ASP A 111 18.73 12.02 -4.19
N GLN A 112 18.33 12.67 -5.32
CA GLN A 112 18.89 12.40 -6.64
C GLN A 112 20.31 12.98 -6.74
N GLN A 113 21.26 12.22 -7.27
CA GLN A 113 22.64 12.65 -7.47
C GLN A 113 22.74 13.57 -8.69
N ALA A 114 23.75 14.44 -8.70
CA ALA A 114 23.89 15.47 -9.75
C ALA A 114 24.15 14.91 -11.16
N ASP A 115 24.73 13.71 -11.24
CA ASP A 115 25.06 13.00 -12.49
C ASP A 115 24.09 11.84 -12.79
N GLU A 116 23.05 11.67 -12.01
CA GLU A 116 22.04 10.60 -12.12
C GLU A 116 20.83 11.11 -12.93
N SER A 117 20.40 10.34 -13.93
CA SER A 117 19.12 10.63 -14.61
C SER A 117 17.94 10.39 -13.66
N GLU A 118 16.78 10.97 -13.97
CA GLU A 118 15.56 10.75 -13.17
C GLU A 118 15.14 9.28 -13.19
N ASP A 119 15.25 8.61 -14.33
CA ASP A 119 14.93 7.18 -14.46
C ASP A 119 15.91 6.29 -13.68
N ASP A 120 17.22 6.56 -13.72
CA ASP A 120 18.21 5.81 -12.96
C ASP A 120 17.99 5.97 -11.46
N TYR A 121 17.66 7.19 -11.02
CA TYR A 121 17.28 7.46 -9.62
C TYR A 121 16.01 6.70 -9.21
N ALA A 122 15.00 6.72 -10.07
CA ALA A 122 13.76 6.00 -9.81
C ALA A 122 13.99 4.48 -9.72
N LEU A 123 14.76 3.90 -10.63
CA LEU A 123 15.15 2.48 -10.59
C LEU A 123 15.93 2.14 -9.32
N ARG A 124 16.90 2.96 -8.94
CA ARG A 124 17.66 2.78 -7.71
C ARG A 124 16.77 2.80 -6.46
N CYS A 125 15.76 3.68 -6.44
CA CYS A 125 14.78 3.71 -5.36
C CYS A 125 13.86 2.47 -5.38
N ALA A 126 13.47 1.97 -6.54
CA ALA A 126 12.66 0.77 -6.69
C ALA A 126 13.44 -0.50 -6.30
N ASP A 127 14.72 -0.61 -6.69
CA ASP A 127 15.57 -1.75 -6.34
C ASP A 127 15.84 -1.88 -4.82
N ALA A 128 15.64 -0.80 -4.05
CA ALA A 128 15.65 -0.89 -2.60
C ALA A 128 14.54 -1.80 -2.06
N LEU A 129 13.43 -1.98 -2.80
CA LEU A 129 12.40 -2.96 -2.46
C LEU A 129 12.94 -4.38 -2.58
N GLU A 130 13.62 -4.71 -3.68
CA GLU A 130 14.20 -6.04 -3.86
C GLU A 130 15.23 -6.37 -2.78
N ALA A 131 16.10 -5.41 -2.47
CA ALA A 131 17.06 -5.57 -1.39
C ALA A 131 16.39 -5.83 -0.03
N ALA A 132 15.31 -5.13 0.28
CA ALA A 132 14.55 -5.33 1.52
C ALA A 132 13.82 -6.69 1.54
N VAL A 133 13.26 -7.14 0.42
CA VAL A 133 12.62 -8.45 0.28
C VAL A 133 13.63 -9.57 0.54
N LEU A 134 14.82 -9.47 -0.04
CA LEU A 134 15.87 -10.47 0.15
C LEU A 134 16.45 -10.47 1.56
N ASP A 135 16.63 -9.29 2.17
CA ASP A 135 17.10 -9.13 3.55
C ASP A 135 16.14 -9.73 4.59
N LEU A 136 14.84 -9.62 4.36
CA LEU A 136 13.79 -10.19 5.22
C LEU A 136 13.59 -11.70 5.01
N GLY A 137 14.03 -12.23 3.90
CA GLY A 137 13.67 -13.56 3.39
C GLY A 137 12.40 -13.48 2.55
N ALA A 138 12.53 -13.67 1.25
CA ALA A 138 11.46 -13.42 0.26
C ALA A 138 10.15 -14.16 0.59
N GLU A 139 10.26 -15.38 1.14
CA GLU A 139 9.13 -16.22 1.54
C GLU A 139 8.38 -15.70 2.79
N THR A 140 8.93 -14.69 3.47
CA THR A 140 8.32 -14.10 4.68
C THR A 140 7.59 -12.79 4.40
N VAL A 141 7.82 -12.18 3.21
CA VAL A 141 7.24 -10.88 2.87
C VAL A 141 5.82 -11.07 2.30
N SER A 142 4.87 -10.40 2.92
CA SER A 142 3.45 -10.44 2.58
C SER A 142 3.07 -9.39 1.54
N ALA A 143 3.38 -8.13 1.82
CA ALA A 143 2.92 -7.01 1.00
C ALA A 143 3.87 -5.82 1.03
N PHE A 144 3.85 -5.04 -0.06
CA PHE A 144 4.44 -3.71 -0.14
C PHE A 144 3.35 -2.66 -0.31
N PHE A 145 3.32 -1.68 0.61
CA PHE A 145 2.38 -0.56 0.59
C PHE A 145 3.08 0.70 0.07
N VAL A 146 2.44 1.37 -0.86
CA VAL A 146 3.03 2.53 -1.55
C VAL A 146 1.96 3.51 -2.02
N GLU A 147 2.21 4.81 -1.84
CA GLU A 147 1.42 5.89 -2.44
C GLU A 147 1.92 6.13 -3.88
N THR A 148 1.04 6.25 -4.84
CA THR A 148 1.40 6.63 -6.23
C THR A 148 1.80 8.09 -6.33
N VAL A 149 1.14 8.95 -5.55
CA VAL A 149 1.53 10.33 -5.31
C VAL A 149 1.66 10.54 -3.82
N VAL A 150 2.88 10.75 -3.33
CA VAL A 150 3.10 11.01 -1.91
C VAL A 150 2.51 12.36 -1.55
N GLY A 151 1.60 12.37 -0.57
CA GLY A 151 0.87 13.57 -0.18
C GLY A 151 1.69 14.59 0.63
N SER A 152 1.13 15.04 1.75
CA SER A 152 1.70 16.14 2.57
C SER A 152 3.07 15.85 3.16
N SER A 153 3.45 14.59 3.33
CA SER A 153 4.75 14.21 3.94
C SER A 153 5.97 14.57 3.07
N LEU A 154 5.80 14.64 1.73
CA LEU A 154 6.84 15.08 0.79
C LEU A 154 6.46 16.31 -0.05
N GLY A 155 5.23 16.83 0.10
CA GLY A 155 4.76 17.99 -0.66
C GLY A 155 4.32 17.65 -2.08
N VAL A 156 3.55 16.57 -2.23
CA VAL A 156 2.93 16.11 -3.49
C VAL A 156 3.99 15.69 -4.53
N VAL A 157 4.66 14.57 -4.25
CA VAL A 157 5.68 14.00 -5.16
C VAL A 157 5.07 12.83 -5.93
N PRO A 158 4.85 12.95 -7.26
CA PRO A 158 4.39 11.85 -8.08
C PRO A 158 5.50 10.81 -8.27
N THR A 159 5.11 9.55 -8.28
CA THR A 159 6.03 8.44 -8.55
C THR A 159 6.06 8.17 -10.06
N PRO A 160 7.25 8.14 -10.72
CA PRO A 160 7.31 7.97 -12.17
C PRO A 160 6.96 6.54 -12.59
N PRO A 161 6.46 6.36 -13.84
CA PRO A 161 6.07 5.04 -14.36
C PRO A 161 7.16 3.98 -14.22
N VAL A 162 8.41 4.30 -14.55
CA VAL A 162 9.54 3.36 -14.48
C VAL A 162 9.74 2.77 -13.06
N TYR A 163 9.50 3.57 -12.01
CA TYR A 163 9.50 3.07 -10.63
C TYR A 163 8.35 2.08 -10.41
N LEU A 164 7.13 2.45 -10.86
CA LEU A 164 5.93 1.63 -10.65
C LEU A 164 6.03 0.29 -11.39
N GLU A 165 6.54 0.31 -12.61
CA GLU A 165 6.82 -0.90 -13.40
C GLU A 165 7.83 -1.80 -12.70
N ARG A 166 8.94 -1.24 -12.22
CA ARG A 166 9.97 -2.01 -11.51
C ARG A 166 9.48 -2.63 -10.21
N ILE A 167 8.75 -1.91 -9.39
CA ILE A 167 8.19 -2.49 -8.15
C ILE A 167 7.15 -3.58 -8.44
N ARG A 168 6.41 -3.46 -9.55
CA ARG A 168 5.48 -4.50 -10.00
C ARG A 168 6.24 -5.78 -10.36
N GLU A 169 7.31 -5.67 -11.15
CA GLU A 169 8.19 -6.80 -11.49
C GLU A 169 8.74 -7.49 -10.24
N ILE A 170 9.27 -6.72 -9.29
CA ILE A 170 9.81 -7.26 -8.03
C ILE A 170 8.71 -7.99 -7.24
N CYS A 171 7.54 -7.36 -7.10
CA CYS A 171 6.43 -7.97 -6.38
C CYS A 171 5.98 -9.29 -7.03
N ASP A 172 5.89 -9.34 -8.35
CA ASP A 172 5.54 -10.56 -9.10
C ASP A 172 6.59 -11.65 -8.95
N GLN A 173 7.87 -11.30 -9.06
CA GLN A 173 8.99 -12.23 -8.93
C GLN A 173 9.00 -12.95 -7.58
N TYR A 174 8.72 -12.22 -6.50
CA TYR A 174 8.82 -12.76 -5.13
C TYR A 174 7.46 -13.12 -4.50
N GLY A 175 6.36 -12.97 -5.24
CA GLY A 175 5.01 -13.26 -4.75
C GLY A 175 4.55 -12.32 -3.63
N VAL A 176 5.04 -11.07 -3.63
CA VAL A 176 4.65 -10.00 -2.71
C VAL A 176 3.41 -9.29 -3.23
N LEU A 177 2.43 -9.05 -2.37
CA LEU A 177 1.25 -8.28 -2.77
C LEU A 177 1.61 -6.78 -2.86
N LEU A 178 1.27 -6.15 -4.00
CA LEU A 178 1.42 -4.71 -4.19
C LEU A 178 0.11 -4.01 -3.84
N VAL A 179 0.17 -3.09 -2.88
CA VAL A 179 -0.97 -2.31 -2.41
C VAL A 179 -0.71 -0.84 -2.68
N PHE A 180 -1.50 -0.27 -3.58
CA PHE A 180 -1.48 1.18 -3.83
C PHE A 180 -2.43 1.90 -2.87
N ASP A 181 -1.89 2.90 -2.18
CA ASP A 181 -2.66 3.85 -1.40
C ASP A 181 -2.98 5.06 -2.27
N GLU A 182 -4.24 5.11 -2.72
CA GLU A 182 -4.77 6.12 -3.64
C GLU A 182 -5.68 7.13 -2.94
N VAL A 183 -5.62 7.22 -1.60
CA VAL A 183 -6.49 8.13 -0.82
C VAL A 183 -6.36 9.59 -1.27
N MET A 184 -5.20 9.99 -1.80
CA MET A 184 -4.94 11.36 -2.26
C MET A 184 -5.16 11.56 -3.75
N CYS A 185 -5.18 10.53 -4.58
CA CYS A 185 -5.08 10.67 -6.04
C CYS A 185 -5.93 9.66 -6.84
N GLY A 186 -6.57 8.70 -6.18
CA GLY A 186 -7.44 7.70 -6.82
C GLY A 186 -8.80 8.23 -7.27
#